data_fb618a211b208e1170defa8fddf59d79
#
_entry.id   fb618a211b208e1170defa8fddf59d79
#
_cell.length_a   1.000
_cell.length_b   1.000
_cell.length_c   1.000
_cell.angle_alpha   90.00
_cell.angle_beta   90.00
_cell.angle_gamma   90.00
#
_symmetry.space_group_name_H-M   'P 1'
#
loop_
_entity.id
_entity.type
_entity.pdbx_description
1 polymer ?
#
loop_
_entity_poly.entity_id
_entity_poly.type
_entity_poly.pdbx_seq_one_letter_code
_entity_poly.pdbx_strand_id
1 'polypeptide(L)'
;MPAQDVGRAKAFYVEKVGLQALESRFLEARDGQVGLTVGDGVGQLFVYPARISSSGEFTQAVIHVTDVRAAVEEMRGRGVEFEEYDTPETRTENGIARMPGGGEAAWFKDSEGNLVGVVPA
;
A
#
# COMPACT_ATOMS: atom_id res chain seq x y z
N MET A 1 -6.71 5.52 -5.27
CA MET A 1 -6.29 4.17 -5.65
C MET A 1 -7.39 3.51 -6.48
N PRO A 2 -7.17 3.27 -7.76
CA PRO A 2 -8.17 2.61 -8.59
C PRO A 2 -8.28 1.13 -8.26
N ALA A 3 -9.49 0.59 -8.35
CA ALA A 3 -9.77 -0.81 -8.08
C ALA A 3 -10.88 -1.34 -9.00
N GLN A 4 -10.66 -2.49 -9.63
CA GLN A 4 -11.70 -3.17 -10.36
C GLN A 4 -12.71 -3.81 -9.40
N ASP A 5 -12.25 -4.25 -8.24
CA ASP A 5 -13.06 -4.80 -7.17
C ASP A 5 -12.73 -4.08 -5.86
N VAL A 6 -13.54 -3.09 -5.50
CA VAL A 6 -13.34 -2.27 -4.30
C VAL A 6 -13.43 -3.12 -3.01
N GLY A 7 -14.32 -4.11 -2.97
CA GLY A 7 -14.44 -5.01 -1.83
C GLY A 7 -13.18 -5.85 -1.61
N ARG A 8 -12.60 -6.35 -2.70
CA ARG A 8 -11.34 -7.10 -2.65
C ARG A 8 -10.18 -6.20 -2.21
N ALA A 9 -10.11 -4.98 -2.72
CA ALA A 9 -9.09 -4.01 -2.31
C ALA A 9 -9.22 -3.65 -0.83
N LYS A 10 -10.44 -3.42 -0.35
CA LYS A 10 -10.69 -3.15 1.07
C LYS A 10 -10.19 -4.30 1.94
N ALA A 11 -10.53 -5.54 1.58
CA ALA A 11 -10.10 -6.72 2.33
C ALA A 11 -8.57 -6.82 2.36
N PHE A 12 -7.90 -6.56 1.25
CA PHE A 12 -6.44 -6.57 1.18
C PHE A 12 -5.82 -5.56 2.15
N TYR A 13 -6.28 -4.31 2.12
CA TYR A 13 -5.70 -3.27 2.97
C TYR A 13 -6.02 -3.47 4.46
N VAL A 14 -7.22 -3.93 4.79
CA VAL A 14 -7.60 -4.17 6.19
C VAL A 14 -6.94 -5.43 6.74
N GLU A 15 -7.00 -6.54 6.02
CA GLU A 15 -6.57 -7.84 6.53
C GLU A 15 -5.06 -8.07 6.39
N LYS A 16 -4.45 -7.61 5.28
CA LYS A 16 -3.03 -7.87 5.00
C LYS A 16 -2.14 -6.68 5.33
N VAL A 17 -2.54 -5.48 4.96
CA VAL A 17 -1.73 -4.29 5.25
C VAL A 17 -1.95 -3.80 6.68
N GLY A 18 -3.14 -3.99 7.23
CA GLY A 18 -3.45 -3.64 8.61
C GLY A 18 -4.02 -2.23 8.78
N LEU A 19 -4.58 -1.66 7.71
CA LEU A 19 -5.26 -0.37 7.79
C LEU A 19 -6.68 -0.53 8.33
N GLN A 20 -7.28 0.56 8.77
CA GLN A 20 -8.65 0.57 9.26
C GLN A 20 -9.58 1.22 8.24
N ALA A 21 -10.75 0.64 8.05
CA ALA A 21 -11.78 1.23 7.22
C ALA A 21 -12.31 2.51 7.86
N LEU A 22 -12.41 3.56 7.08
CA LEU A 22 -12.93 4.85 7.52
C LEU A 22 -14.44 4.90 7.27
N GLU A 23 -15.21 5.12 8.30
CA GLU A 23 -16.63 5.39 8.20
C GLU A 23 -16.86 6.90 8.16
N SER A 24 -17.50 7.38 7.09
CA SER A 24 -17.72 8.79 6.89
C SER A 24 -18.95 8.99 6.01
N ARG A 25 -19.77 9.97 6.39
CA ARG A 25 -20.93 10.37 5.57
C ARG A 25 -20.53 10.81 4.17
N PHE A 26 -19.34 11.36 4.03
CA PHE A 26 -18.80 11.75 2.72
C PHE A 26 -18.57 10.52 1.84
N LEU A 27 -18.07 9.42 2.41
CA LEU A 27 -17.83 8.16 1.69
C LEU A 27 -19.13 7.45 1.36
N GLU A 28 -20.11 7.50 2.26
CA GLU A 28 -21.44 6.94 2.03
C GLU A 28 -22.16 7.62 0.85
N ALA A 29 -21.90 8.91 0.66
CA ALA A 29 -22.47 9.68 -0.45
C ALA A 29 -21.79 9.38 -1.80
N ARG A 30 -20.65 8.67 -1.80
CA ARG A 30 -19.93 8.30 -3.02
C ARG A 30 -20.03 6.79 -3.22
N ASP A 31 -20.88 6.42 -4.14
CA ASP A 31 -21.18 5.02 -4.44
C ASP A 31 -19.91 4.23 -4.78
N GLY A 32 -19.68 3.14 -4.05
CA GLY A 32 -18.59 2.21 -4.29
C GLY A 32 -17.21 2.64 -3.81
N GLN A 33 -17.07 3.81 -3.19
CA GLN A 33 -15.77 4.27 -2.68
C GLN A 33 -15.55 3.82 -1.24
N VAL A 34 -14.30 3.44 -0.93
CA VAL A 34 -13.87 3.07 0.43
C VAL A 34 -12.74 3.96 0.86
N GLY A 35 -12.81 4.50 2.07
CA GLY A 35 -11.73 5.20 2.73
C GLY A 35 -11.04 4.31 3.76
N LEU A 36 -9.74 4.48 3.89
CA LEU A 36 -8.90 3.73 4.83
C LEU A 36 -8.02 4.72 5.60
N THR A 37 -7.89 4.52 6.89
CA THR A 37 -6.97 5.31 7.71
C THR A 37 -5.59 4.66 7.73
N VAL A 38 -4.56 5.49 7.68
CA VAL A 38 -3.17 5.07 7.70
C VAL A 38 -2.52 5.58 8.99
N GLY A 39 -1.79 4.71 9.68
CA GLY A 39 -1.06 5.05 10.89
C GLY A 39 -1.97 5.47 12.03
N ASP A 40 -1.78 6.69 12.52
CA ASP A 40 -2.54 7.26 13.64
C ASP A 40 -3.91 7.82 13.25
N GLY A 41 -4.34 7.62 12.03
CA GLY A 41 -5.61 8.12 11.52
C GLY A 41 -5.54 9.49 10.86
N VAL A 42 -4.36 10.10 10.78
CA VAL A 42 -4.18 11.41 10.12
C VAL A 42 -4.13 11.23 8.60
N GLY A 43 -3.41 10.20 8.12
CA GLY A 43 -3.37 9.87 6.71
C GLY A 43 -4.60 9.09 6.27
N GLN A 44 -5.04 9.34 5.03
CA GLN A 44 -6.19 8.65 4.46
C GLN A 44 -5.86 8.15 3.06
N LEU A 45 -6.32 6.95 2.75
CA LEU A 45 -6.21 6.34 1.43
C LEU A 45 -7.63 6.06 0.93
N PHE A 46 -7.95 6.56 -0.26
CA PHE A 46 -9.25 6.31 -0.87
C PHE A 46 -9.12 5.30 -2.01
N VAL A 47 -9.99 4.31 -2.00
CA VAL A 47 -10.10 3.31 -3.07
C VAL A 47 -11.41 3.56 -3.80
N TYR A 48 -11.35 3.66 -5.13
CA TYR A 48 -12.52 3.97 -5.96
C TYR A 48 -12.65 2.96 -7.11
N PRO A 49 -13.87 2.72 -7.59
CA PRO A 49 -14.09 1.80 -8.70
C PRO A 49 -13.43 2.27 -9.98
N ALA A 50 -12.80 1.35 -10.69
CA ALA A 50 -12.18 1.59 -11.99
C ALA A 50 -12.45 0.41 -12.92
N ARG A 51 -12.51 0.67 -14.23
CA ARG A 51 -12.76 -0.37 -15.23
C ARG A 51 -11.53 -1.19 -15.57
N ILE A 52 -10.36 -0.59 -15.41
CA ILE A 52 -9.08 -1.23 -15.73
C ILE A 52 -8.21 -1.29 -14.49
N SER A 53 -7.35 -2.31 -14.42
CA SER A 53 -6.38 -2.41 -13.35
C SER A 53 -5.21 -1.45 -13.57
N SER A 54 -4.53 -1.11 -12.49
CA SER A 54 -3.28 -0.37 -12.54
C SER A 54 -2.20 -1.19 -13.24
N SER A 55 -1.30 -0.53 -13.98
CA SER A 55 -0.15 -1.18 -14.59
C SER A 55 0.87 -1.65 -13.56
N GLY A 56 0.91 -1.03 -12.38
CA GLY A 56 1.89 -1.31 -11.34
C GLY A 56 3.31 -0.82 -11.67
N GLU A 57 3.46 0.03 -12.67
CA GLU A 57 4.77 0.56 -13.09
C GLU A 57 5.22 1.76 -12.28
N PHE A 58 4.29 2.45 -11.65
CA PHE A 58 4.55 3.66 -10.86
C PHE A 58 4.04 3.50 -9.44
N THR A 59 4.82 4.01 -8.48
CA THR A 59 4.36 4.11 -7.10
C THR A 59 3.19 5.08 -7.01
N GLN A 60 2.04 4.59 -6.60
CA GLN A 60 0.81 5.39 -6.53
C GLN A 60 0.56 5.95 -5.13
N ALA A 61 1.12 5.33 -4.11
CA ALA A 61 1.03 5.79 -2.74
C ALA A 61 2.24 5.30 -1.95
N VAL A 62 2.58 6.01 -0.89
CA VAL A 62 3.58 5.55 0.07
C VAL A 62 2.97 5.55 1.47
N ILE A 63 3.34 4.55 2.24
CA ILE A 63 2.99 4.43 3.65
C ILE A 63 4.23 4.73 4.46
N HIS A 64 4.18 5.73 5.32
CA HIS A 64 5.28 6.08 6.22
C HIS A 64 5.19 5.24 7.49
N VAL A 65 6.30 4.61 7.84
CA VAL A 65 6.38 3.76 9.04
C VAL A 65 7.64 4.13 9.84
N THR A 66 7.64 3.84 11.12
CA THR A 66 8.80 4.11 11.98
C THR A 66 9.94 3.13 11.73
N ASP A 67 9.63 1.88 11.39
CA ASP A 67 10.60 0.82 11.12
C ASP A 67 10.13 0.01 9.91
N VAL A 68 10.82 0.19 8.78
CA VAL A 68 10.46 -0.47 7.52
C VAL A 68 10.58 -2.00 7.64
N ARG A 69 11.65 -2.51 8.24
CA ARG A 69 11.83 -3.97 8.39
C ARG A 69 10.74 -4.60 9.22
N ALA A 70 10.38 -3.99 10.33
CA ALA A 70 9.31 -4.48 11.20
C ALA A 70 7.97 -4.46 10.47
N ALA A 71 7.66 -3.39 9.76
CA ALA A 71 6.43 -3.28 8.97
C ALA A 71 6.37 -4.34 7.87
N VAL A 72 7.47 -4.56 7.15
CA VAL A 72 7.56 -5.58 6.10
C VAL A 72 7.32 -6.98 6.67
N GLU A 73 7.94 -7.30 7.80
CA GLU A 73 7.76 -8.60 8.44
C GLU A 73 6.31 -8.82 8.89
N GLU A 74 5.69 -7.82 9.48
CA GLU A 74 4.27 -7.90 9.88
C GLU A 74 3.36 -8.12 8.67
N MET A 75 3.55 -7.35 7.61
CA MET A 75 2.76 -7.49 6.39
C MET A 75 2.98 -8.84 5.72
N ARG A 76 4.21 -9.35 5.67
CA ARG A 76 4.51 -10.70 5.17
C ARG A 76 3.79 -11.77 5.98
N GLY A 77 3.76 -11.62 7.29
CA GLY A 77 3.04 -12.53 8.18
C GLY A 77 1.54 -12.59 7.89
N ARG A 78 0.99 -11.52 7.31
CA ARG A 78 -0.41 -11.45 6.88
C ARG A 78 -0.62 -11.77 5.40
N GLY A 79 0.44 -12.13 4.68
CA GLY A 79 0.36 -12.60 3.30
C GLY A 79 0.67 -11.57 2.22
N VAL A 80 1.22 -10.42 2.57
CA VAL A 80 1.70 -9.45 1.57
C VAL A 80 3.00 -9.95 0.95
N GLU A 81 3.08 -9.92 -0.37
CA GLU A 81 4.28 -10.23 -1.13
C GLU A 81 4.94 -8.93 -1.57
N PHE A 82 6.23 -8.76 -1.23
CA PHE A 82 6.99 -7.58 -1.59
C PHE A 82 7.73 -7.79 -2.91
N GLU A 83 7.79 -6.72 -3.70
CA GLU A 83 8.47 -6.72 -4.99
C GLU A 83 9.98 -6.78 -4.80
N GLU A 84 10.65 -7.45 -5.74
CA GLU A 84 12.10 -7.49 -5.81
C GLU A 84 12.58 -6.73 -7.04
N TYR A 85 13.58 -5.86 -6.86
CA TYR A 85 14.17 -5.08 -7.94
C TYR A 85 15.69 -5.33 -7.98
N ASP A 86 16.23 -5.41 -9.19
CA ASP A 86 17.66 -5.48 -9.43
C ASP A 86 18.00 -4.58 -10.63
N THR A 87 17.94 -3.28 -10.39
CA THR A 87 18.24 -2.24 -11.38
C THR A 87 19.37 -1.36 -10.86
N PRO A 88 20.04 -0.58 -11.75
CA PRO A 88 21.07 0.36 -11.29
C PRO A 88 20.57 1.37 -10.25
N GLU A 89 19.29 1.77 -10.33
CA GLU A 89 18.69 2.74 -9.42
C GLU A 89 18.17 2.11 -8.14
N THR A 90 17.69 0.85 -8.21
CA THR A 90 17.02 0.21 -7.08
C THR A 90 17.40 -1.26 -7.01
N ARG A 91 17.98 -1.66 -5.89
CA ARG A 91 18.27 -3.06 -5.60
C ARG A 91 17.67 -3.43 -4.26
N THR A 92 16.84 -4.48 -4.28
CA THR A 92 16.24 -5.02 -3.07
C THR A 92 16.93 -6.31 -2.65
N GLU A 93 16.94 -6.55 -1.36
CA GLU A 93 17.34 -7.80 -0.74
C GLU A 93 16.25 -8.17 0.25
N ASN A 94 15.60 -9.30 0.03
CA ASN A 94 14.39 -9.70 0.79
C ASN A 94 13.31 -8.62 0.77
N GLY A 95 13.09 -7.99 -0.40
CA GLY A 95 12.09 -6.94 -0.58
C GLY A 95 12.48 -5.56 -0.05
N ILE A 96 13.67 -5.40 0.50
CA ILE A 96 14.09 -4.14 1.12
C ILE A 96 15.23 -3.52 0.34
N ALA A 97 15.08 -2.26 -0.06
CA ALA A 97 16.10 -1.47 -0.71
C ALA A 97 16.69 -0.46 0.26
N ARG A 98 17.99 -0.21 0.13
CA ARG A 98 18.64 0.89 0.83
C ARG A 98 18.56 2.13 -0.04
N MET A 99 18.02 3.21 0.51
CA MET A 99 17.82 4.46 -0.22
C MET A 99 19.04 5.36 -0.15
N PRO A 100 19.29 6.18 -1.19
CA PRO A 100 20.30 7.24 -1.13
C PRO A 100 20.02 8.17 0.07
N GLY A 101 21.06 8.50 0.82
CA GLY A 101 20.91 9.30 2.04
C GLY A 101 20.60 8.52 3.31
N GLY A 102 20.52 7.19 3.21
CA GLY A 102 20.20 6.29 4.33
C GLY A 102 18.70 6.01 4.41
N GLY A 103 18.33 5.06 5.20
CA GLY A 103 16.96 4.59 5.29
C GLY A 103 16.67 3.44 4.33
N GLU A 104 15.58 2.78 4.56
CA GLU A 104 15.16 1.60 3.81
C GLU A 104 13.77 1.83 3.22
N ALA A 105 13.49 1.16 2.11
CA ALA A 105 12.18 1.21 1.47
C ALA A 105 11.80 -0.17 0.94
N ALA A 106 10.51 -0.42 0.84
CA ALA A 106 9.98 -1.64 0.25
C ALA A 106 8.74 -1.30 -0.57
N TRP A 107 8.40 -2.17 -1.50
CA TRP A 107 7.23 -1.98 -2.37
C TRP A 107 6.43 -3.26 -2.47
N PHE A 108 5.12 -3.12 -2.50
CA PHE A 108 4.22 -4.22 -2.77
C PHE A 108 3.12 -3.79 -3.75
N LYS A 109 2.54 -4.75 -4.44
CA LYS A 109 1.33 -4.50 -5.22
C LYS A 109 0.12 -4.90 -4.40
N ASP A 110 -0.91 -4.06 -4.41
CA ASP A 110 -2.17 -4.42 -3.78
C ASP A 110 -2.93 -5.45 -4.63
N SER A 111 -4.12 -5.84 -4.18
CA SER A 111 -4.96 -6.82 -4.88
C SER A 111 -5.38 -6.38 -6.28
N GLU A 112 -5.26 -5.08 -6.59
CA GLU A 112 -5.69 -4.48 -7.86
C GLU A 112 -4.52 -4.08 -8.75
N GLY A 113 -3.29 -4.44 -8.36
CA GLY A 113 -2.08 -4.14 -9.12
C GLY A 113 -1.48 -2.77 -8.85
N ASN A 114 -1.99 -2.01 -7.90
CA ASN A 114 -1.42 -0.73 -7.52
C ASN A 114 -0.11 -0.92 -6.76
N LEU A 115 0.93 -0.20 -7.17
CA LEU A 115 2.23 -0.24 -6.51
C LEU A 115 2.25 0.73 -5.33
N VAL A 116 2.56 0.22 -4.16
CA VAL A 116 2.59 0.98 -2.90
C VAL A 116 3.96 0.86 -2.27
N GLY A 117 4.54 2.00 -1.89
CA GLY A 117 5.82 2.04 -1.19
C GLY A 117 5.63 2.07 0.33
N VAL A 118 6.57 1.47 1.03
CA VAL A 118 6.71 1.54 2.50
C VAL A 118 8.03 2.22 2.78
N VAL A 119 7.99 3.37 3.43
CA VAL A 119 9.16 4.23 3.62
C VAL A 119 9.23 4.74 5.05
N PRO A 120 10.42 5.20 5.52
CA PRO A 120 10.53 5.77 6.86
C PRO A 120 9.71 7.05 7.01
N ALA A 121 9.20 7.22 8.20
CA ALA A 121 8.50 8.45 8.57
C ALA A 121 9.47 9.65 8.68
#